data_88bdb997a0cc5351dbb1621523e990aa
#
_entry.id   88bdb997a0cc5351dbb1621523e990aa
#
_cell.length_a   1.000
_cell.length_b   1.000
_cell.length_c   1.000
_cell.angle_alpha   90.00
_cell.angle_beta   90.00
_cell.angle_gamma   90.00
#
_symmetry.space_group_name_H-M   'P 1'
#
loop_
_entity.id
_entity.type
_entity.pdbx_description
1 polymer ?
#
loop_
_entity_poly.entity_id
_entity_poly.type
_entity_poly.pdbx_seq_one_letter_code
_entity_poly.pdbx_strand_id
1 'polypeptide(L)'
;PGLEERTFDHATYWAAMEPWLGGSVSMEVAGRSAEEREIRHLVYGSGPTKVFLWSQMHGDESTASMALVDIVRFFHERPDHPLARRIAEGATVHVVPMLNPDGAERFRRRNAQGIDVNRDARKLETPEGQLLKRLNDEIRTDFGFNLHDQGAGVRVGRSNRGVAIALLTPAFNQARDVDAKRRRAMQVASVLVESMRPLVTDHIAKYDDTFNPRAFGDLIGMWGASTVLIESGGWADDPQKQYLRKTNFVGILSALDAIATGSYAAYDPGIYDGLEFNGRRVPDLLVVGGTLAVPGIPTLQADLLVNYDEPLLRAGGVITDIGDMGGVEAQDTLDVTGLYLVPLPGALDGRGGIDAGAPARFVVAEDPQGLRVRFRFDGGPPKRE
;
A
#
# COMPACT_ATOMS: atom_id res chain seq x y z
N PRO A 1 14.31 -13.70 4.47
CA PRO A 1 14.14 -14.97 3.75
C PRO A 1 12.70 -15.47 3.96
N GLY A 2 12.07 -15.97 2.90
CA GLY A 2 10.74 -16.59 2.99
C GLY A 2 9.56 -15.70 2.61
N LEU A 3 9.77 -14.41 2.32
CA LEU A 3 8.76 -13.50 1.81
C LEU A 3 9.41 -12.65 0.70
N GLU A 4 9.87 -13.31 -0.37
CA GLU A 4 10.43 -12.65 -1.56
C GLU A 4 9.33 -12.07 -2.45
N GLU A 5 8.14 -12.66 -2.40
CA GLU A 5 6.95 -12.16 -3.10
C GLU A 5 6.03 -11.42 -2.12
N ARG A 6 5.35 -10.38 -2.63
CA ARG A 6 4.38 -9.60 -1.86
C ARG A 6 3.06 -10.34 -1.61
N THR A 7 2.81 -11.38 -2.39
CA THR A 7 1.62 -12.23 -2.26
C THR A 7 1.98 -13.47 -1.46
N PHE A 8 1.38 -13.64 -0.32
CA PHE A 8 1.56 -14.80 0.56
C PHE A 8 0.29 -15.03 1.37
N ASP A 9 0.06 -16.28 1.73
CA ASP A 9 -1.03 -16.70 2.61
C ASP A 9 -0.65 -16.59 4.10
N HIS A 10 -1.63 -16.85 4.96
CA HIS A 10 -1.46 -16.80 6.42
C HIS A 10 -0.38 -17.80 6.89
N ALA A 11 -0.37 -19.02 6.37
CA ALA A 11 0.59 -20.04 6.79
C ALA A 11 2.04 -19.66 6.40
N THR A 12 2.24 -19.21 5.17
CA THR A 12 3.54 -18.75 4.67
C THR A 12 4.08 -17.57 5.49
N TYR A 13 3.22 -16.60 5.83
CA TYR A 13 3.63 -15.47 6.67
C TYR A 13 4.14 -15.93 8.03
N TRP A 14 3.37 -16.78 8.71
CA TRP A 14 3.74 -17.24 10.05
C TRP A 14 4.94 -18.18 10.02
N ALA A 15 5.11 -19.00 9.01
CA ALA A 15 6.31 -19.81 8.82
C ALA A 15 7.59 -18.94 8.70
N ALA A 16 7.48 -17.75 8.09
CA ALA A 16 8.59 -16.80 8.01
C ALA A 16 8.84 -16.04 9.33
N MET A 17 7.80 -15.85 10.15
CA MET A 17 7.86 -15.13 11.43
C MET A 17 8.29 -16.03 12.61
N GLU A 18 7.78 -17.26 12.68
CA GLU A 18 7.95 -18.18 13.82
C GLU A 18 9.40 -18.37 14.29
N PRO A 19 10.43 -18.47 13.42
CA PRO A 19 11.81 -18.62 13.85
C PRO A 19 12.34 -17.49 14.72
N TRP A 20 11.68 -16.33 14.68
CA TRP A 20 12.10 -15.11 15.35
C TRP A 20 11.28 -14.78 16.61
N LEU A 21 10.32 -15.65 16.95
CA LEU A 21 9.50 -15.51 18.16
C LEU A 21 10.19 -16.16 19.36
N GLY A 22 9.77 -15.73 20.54
CA GLY A 22 10.41 -16.13 21.81
C GLY A 22 11.57 -15.21 22.19
N GLY A 23 12.21 -15.49 23.32
CA GLY A 23 13.28 -14.64 23.86
C GLY A 23 12.76 -13.23 24.19
N SER A 24 13.20 -12.25 23.41
CA SER A 24 12.82 -10.85 23.61
C SER A 24 11.45 -10.47 23.02
N VAL A 25 10.87 -11.31 22.16
CA VAL A 25 9.58 -11.07 21.52
C VAL A 25 8.57 -12.12 21.97
N SER A 26 7.57 -11.72 22.74
CA SER A 26 6.46 -12.60 23.11
C SER A 26 5.34 -12.55 22.07
N MET A 27 4.55 -13.61 21.99
CA MET A 27 3.43 -13.73 21.07
C MET A 27 2.26 -14.44 21.77
N GLU A 28 1.05 -13.98 21.47
CA GLU A 28 -0.20 -14.61 21.85
C GLU A 28 -1.19 -14.63 20.70
N VAL A 29 -2.13 -15.56 20.71
CA VAL A 29 -3.30 -15.53 19.84
C VAL A 29 -4.32 -14.58 20.46
N ALA A 30 -4.39 -13.37 19.92
CA ALA A 30 -5.27 -12.33 20.45
C ALA A 30 -6.72 -12.47 19.98
N GLY A 31 -6.96 -13.13 18.85
CA GLY A 31 -8.31 -13.33 18.30
C GLY A 31 -8.31 -14.25 17.10
N ARG A 32 -9.47 -14.36 16.46
CA ARG A 32 -9.67 -15.12 15.24
C ARG A 32 -10.51 -14.33 14.25
N SER A 33 -10.23 -14.52 12.97
CA SER A 33 -11.04 -13.97 11.87
C SER A 33 -12.37 -14.70 11.71
N ALA A 34 -13.18 -14.27 10.74
CA ALA A 34 -14.46 -14.92 10.44
C ALA A 34 -14.29 -16.39 9.95
N GLU A 35 -13.15 -16.74 9.36
CA GLU A 35 -12.81 -18.08 8.93
C GLU A 35 -11.87 -18.81 9.93
N GLU A 36 -11.91 -18.41 11.20
CA GLU A 36 -11.17 -19.03 12.31
C GLU A 36 -9.64 -18.98 12.21
N ARG A 37 -9.06 -18.15 11.31
CA ARG A 37 -7.61 -17.93 11.26
C ARG A 37 -7.18 -17.10 12.46
N GLU A 38 -6.04 -17.48 13.05
CA GLU A 38 -5.48 -16.78 14.20
C GLU A 38 -5.02 -15.36 13.84
N ILE A 39 -5.43 -14.39 14.66
CA ILE A 39 -4.86 -13.05 14.65
C ILE A 39 -3.93 -12.96 15.85
N ARG A 40 -2.64 -12.85 15.59
CA ARG A 40 -1.61 -12.91 16.61
C ARG A 40 -1.10 -11.52 16.96
N HIS A 41 -0.85 -11.30 18.24
CA HIS A 41 -0.31 -10.09 18.83
C HIS A 41 1.07 -10.37 19.39
N LEU A 42 2.03 -9.54 19.01
CA LEU A 42 3.43 -9.64 19.47
C LEU A 42 3.75 -8.46 20.36
N VAL A 43 4.66 -8.69 21.34
CA VAL A 43 5.12 -7.64 22.22
C VAL A 43 6.64 -7.70 22.35
N TYR A 44 7.27 -6.53 22.21
CA TYR A 44 8.70 -6.33 22.41
C TYR A 44 8.97 -5.17 23.38
N GLY A 45 9.94 -5.36 24.28
CA GLY A 45 10.33 -4.35 25.26
C GLY A 45 9.37 -4.24 26.45
N SER A 46 9.71 -3.35 27.39
CA SER A 46 8.95 -3.16 28.63
C SER A 46 8.94 -1.71 29.12
N GLY A 47 9.37 -0.79 28.24
CA GLY A 47 9.42 0.63 28.55
C GLY A 47 8.04 1.26 28.75
N PRO A 48 7.99 2.48 29.31
CA PRO A 48 6.74 3.12 29.71
C PRO A 48 5.87 3.56 28.54
N THR A 49 6.46 3.90 27.39
CA THR A 49 5.71 4.40 26.22
C THR A 49 5.08 3.25 25.45
N LYS A 50 3.77 3.29 25.23
CA LYS A 50 3.03 2.24 24.54
C LYS A 50 2.88 2.57 23.05
N VAL A 51 3.52 1.76 22.22
CA VAL A 51 3.47 1.91 20.75
C VAL A 51 2.72 0.72 20.16
N PHE A 52 1.70 0.98 19.36
CA PHE A 52 0.90 -0.06 18.73
C PHE A 52 0.96 0.05 17.21
N LEU A 53 1.44 -1.02 16.57
CA LEU A 53 1.51 -1.14 15.11
C LEU A 53 0.52 -2.20 14.64
N TRP A 54 -0.26 -1.87 13.60
CA TRP A 54 -1.10 -2.86 12.93
C TRP A 54 -0.94 -2.73 11.42
N SER A 55 -0.87 -3.87 10.77
CA SER A 55 -0.68 -3.99 9.32
C SER A 55 -1.70 -4.95 8.73
N GLN A 56 -1.80 -4.92 7.43
CA GLN A 56 -2.60 -5.84 6.63
C GLN A 56 -4.06 -5.97 7.12
N MET A 57 -4.65 -4.81 7.51
CA MET A 57 -6.11 -4.74 7.69
C MET A 57 -6.83 -4.80 6.33
N HIS A 58 -6.13 -4.42 5.25
CA HIS A 58 -6.46 -4.83 3.89
C HIS A 58 -5.55 -5.97 3.50
N GLY A 59 -6.10 -7.09 3.08
CA GLY A 59 -5.33 -8.32 2.89
C GLY A 59 -4.32 -8.27 1.75
N ASP A 60 -4.48 -7.36 0.79
CA ASP A 60 -3.59 -7.12 -0.35
C ASP A 60 -2.49 -6.07 -0.09
N GLU A 61 -2.39 -5.57 1.14
CA GLU A 61 -1.44 -4.53 1.55
C GLU A 61 -0.34 -5.11 2.45
N SER A 62 0.61 -5.80 1.86
CA SER A 62 1.56 -6.69 2.55
C SER A 62 2.94 -6.11 2.84
N THR A 63 3.28 -4.92 2.29
CA THR A 63 4.65 -4.38 2.33
C THR A 63 5.16 -4.19 3.75
N ALA A 64 4.38 -3.56 4.61
CA ALA A 64 4.76 -3.34 5.99
C ALA A 64 4.74 -4.65 6.80
N SER A 65 3.83 -5.59 6.52
CA SER A 65 3.83 -6.92 7.15
C SER A 65 5.15 -7.66 6.91
N MET A 66 5.70 -7.58 5.69
CA MET A 66 7.03 -8.12 5.39
C MET A 66 8.14 -7.41 6.19
N ALA A 67 8.07 -6.07 6.29
CA ALA A 67 9.03 -5.30 7.08
C ALA A 67 8.96 -5.61 8.58
N LEU A 68 7.77 -5.92 9.10
CA LEU A 68 7.59 -6.31 10.50
C LEU A 68 8.26 -7.65 10.81
N VAL A 69 8.34 -8.60 9.87
CA VAL A 69 9.16 -9.82 10.03
C VAL A 69 10.63 -9.47 10.20
N ASP A 70 11.15 -8.53 9.39
CA ASP A 70 12.54 -8.09 9.49
C ASP A 70 12.83 -7.35 10.81
N ILE A 71 11.88 -6.56 11.31
CA ILE A 71 11.98 -5.86 12.59
C ILE A 71 12.00 -6.86 13.75
N VAL A 72 11.09 -7.84 13.75
CA VAL A 72 11.06 -8.90 14.78
C VAL A 72 12.34 -9.73 14.75
N ARG A 73 12.80 -10.09 13.54
CA ARG A 73 14.09 -10.76 13.36
C ARG A 73 15.26 -9.92 13.92
N PHE A 74 15.30 -8.63 13.66
CA PHE A 74 16.33 -7.73 14.20
C PHE A 74 16.32 -7.73 15.72
N PHE A 75 15.17 -7.66 16.37
CA PHE A 75 15.05 -7.72 17.82
C PHE A 75 15.48 -9.08 18.39
N HIS A 76 15.19 -10.16 17.68
CA HIS A 76 15.58 -11.51 18.09
C HIS A 76 17.08 -11.75 17.92
N GLU A 77 17.65 -11.43 16.74
CA GLU A 77 19.07 -11.72 16.43
C GLU A 77 20.04 -10.73 17.07
N ARG A 78 19.58 -9.52 17.39
CA ARG A 78 20.44 -8.41 17.85
C ARG A 78 19.91 -7.75 19.13
N PRO A 79 19.53 -8.50 20.17
CA PRO A 79 18.92 -7.92 21.38
C PRO A 79 19.87 -6.94 22.09
N ASP A 80 21.18 -7.15 21.95
CA ASP A 80 22.21 -6.29 22.53
C ASP A 80 22.60 -5.08 21.68
N HIS A 81 22.06 -4.95 20.47
CA HIS A 81 22.31 -3.78 19.63
C HIS A 81 21.81 -2.50 20.33
N PRO A 82 22.58 -1.39 20.36
CA PRO A 82 22.18 -0.18 21.08
C PRO A 82 20.77 0.33 20.71
N LEU A 83 20.38 0.23 19.44
CA LEU A 83 19.04 0.59 18.97
C LEU A 83 17.96 -0.31 19.60
N ALA A 84 18.16 -1.64 19.59
CA ALA A 84 17.20 -2.59 20.15
C ALA A 84 17.03 -2.36 21.67
N ARG A 85 18.12 -2.15 22.39
CA ARG A 85 18.08 -1.84 23.83
C ARG A 85 17.32 -0.55 24.12
N ARG A 86 17.62 0.56 23.44
CA ARG A 86 16.91 1.82 23.67
C ARG A 86 15.41 1.68 23.43
N ILE A 87 15.02 0.96 22.35
CA ILE A 87 13.61 0.70 22.09
C ILE A 87 12.99 -0.13 23.21
N ALA A 88 13.63 -1.24 23.63
CA ALA A 88 13.11 -2.11 24.68
C ALA A 88 12.97 -1.42 26.06
N GLU A 89 13.91 -0.53 26.39
CA GLU A 89 13.92 0.21 27.64
C GLU A 89 12.95 1.40 27.66
N GLY A 90 12.78 2.08 26.53
CA GLY A 90 11.97 3.29 26.43
C GLY A 90 10.52 3.03 26.00
N ALA A 91 10.25 1.92 25.33
CA ALA A 91 8.92 1.59 24.81
C ALA A 91 8.52 0.14 25.07
N THR A 92 7.22 -0.10 25.12
CA THR A 92 6.61 -1.41 24.89
C THR A 92 5.94 -1.37 23.51
N VAL A 93 6.47 -2.17 22.59
CA VAL A 93 6.03 -2.21 21.21
C VAL A 93 5.08 -3.38 21.01
N HIS A 94 3.83 -3.08 20.71
CA HIS A 94 2.76 -4.03 20.43
C HIS A 94 2.55 -4.10 18.91
N VAL A 95 2.44 -5.30 18.35
CA VAL A 95 2.34 -5.49 16.90
C VAL A 95 1.26 -6.50 16.55
N VAL A 96 0.33 -6.13 15.68
CA VAL A 96 -0.57 -7.04 14.96
C VAL A 96 -0.18 -7.00 13.48
N PRO A 97 0.68 -7.90 13.03
CA PRO A 97 1.30 -7.77 11.70
C PRO A 97 0.38 -8.19 10.53
N MET A 98 -0.70 -8.94 10.82
CA MET A 98 -1.71 -9.38 9.86
C MET A 98 -3.08 -9.35 10.55
N LEU A 99 -3.77 -8.21 10.45
CA LEU A 99 -5.05 -8.00 11.12
C LEU A 99 -6.19 -8.73 10.40
N ASN A 100 -6.17 -8.80 9.07
CA ASN A 100 -7.18 -9.43 8.22
C ASN A 100 -6.60 -10.67 7.49
N PRO A 101 -6.44 -11.80 8.19
CA PRO A 101 -5.84 -12.99 7.59
C PRO A 101 -6.70 -13.63 6.49
N ASP A 102 -8.03 -13.46 6.52
CA ASP A 102 -8.92 -13.99 5.48
C ASP A 102 -8.78 -13.22 4.16
N GLY A 103 -8.57 -11.90 4.25
CA GLY A 103 -8.24 -11.07 3.10
C GLY A 103 -6.84 -11.37 2.56
N ALA A 104 -5.85 -11.55 3.45
CA ALA A 104 -4.48 -11.91 3.09
C ALA A 104 -4.40 -13.24 2.36
N GLU A 105 -5.14 -14.24 2.82
CA GLU A 105 -5.24 -15.58 2.20
C GLU A 105 -5.64 -15.52 0.73
N ARG A 106 -6.42 -14.52 0.36
CA ARG A 106 -6.95 -14.31 -1.00
C ARG A 106 -6.28 -13.15 -1.72
N PHE A 107 -5.33 -12.51 -1.08
CA PHE A 107 -4.72 -11.27 -1.51
C PHE A 107 -5.77 -10.23 -1.96
N ARG A 108 -6.71 -9.92 -1.07
CA ARG A 108 -7.84 -9.02 -1.32
C ARG A 108 -8.00 -8.02 -0.19
N ARG A 109 -8.40 -6.81 -0.56
CA ARG A 109 -8.64 -5.71 0.38
C ARG A 109 -9.58 -6.07 1.53
N ARG A 110 -10.72 -6.68 1.21
CA ARG A 110 -11.81 -6.92 2.15
C ARG A 110 -11.65 -8.24 2.89
N ASN A 111 -12.26 -8.35 4.09
CA ASN A 111 -12.31 -9.61 4.85
C ASN A 111 -13.21 -10.66 4.18
N ALA A 112 -13.34 -11.84 4.79
CA ALA A 112 -14.15 -12.95 4.25
C ALA A 112 -15.64 -12.58 4.04
N GLN A 113 -16.15 -11.65 4.82
CA GLN A 113 -17.55 -11.18 4.74
C GLN A 113 -17.74 -10.05 3.71
N GLY A 114 -16.69 -9.66 2.97
CA GLY A 114 -16.73 -8.58 1.99
C GLY A 114 -16.71 -7.18 2.61
N ILE A 115 -16.40 -7.05 3.90
CA ILE A 115 -16.35 -5.79 4.64
C ILE A 115 -14.93 -5.21 4.53
N ASP A 116 -14.84 -3.90 4.25
CA ASP A 116 -13.61 -3.14 4.41
C ASP A 116 -13.41 -2.85 5.91
N VAL A 117 -12.45 -3.54 6.52
CA VAL A 117 -12.17 -3.42 7.96
C VAL A 117 -11.87 -1.97 8.35
N ASN A 118 -11.17 -1.20 7.47
CA ASN A 118 -10.92 0.23 7.71
C ASN A 118 -12.15 1.13 7.44
N ARG A 119 -13.34 0.56 7.40
CA ARG A 119 -14.63 1.28 7.36
C ARG A 119 -15.57 0.83 8.47
N ASP A 120 -15.06 0.02 9.40
CA ASP A 120 -15.83 -0.58 10.49
C ASP A 120 -15.59 0.07 11.86
N ALA A 121 -14.67 1.03 11.97
CA ALA A 121 -14.22 1.61 13.24
C ALA A 121 -15.34 2.19 14.14
N ARG A 122 -16.49 2.61 13.56
CA ARG A 122 -17.63 3.12 14.32
C ARG A 122 -18.55 2.02 14.84
N LYS A 123 -18.77 0.98 14.03
CA LYS A 123 -19.76 -0.07 14.35
C LYS A 123 -19.13 -1.26 15.04
N LEU A 124 -17.88 -1.60 14.68
CA LEU A 124 -17.15 -2.73 15.25
C LEU A 124 -17.90 -4.06 15.05
N GLU A 125 -18.41 -4.27 13.84
CA GLU A 125 -19.17 -5.48 13.49
C GLU A 125 -18.23 -6.66 13.10
N THR A 126 -17.00 -6.34 12.62
CA THR A 126 -16.05 -7.37 12.22
C THR A 126 -15.22 -7.86 13.41
N PRO A 127 -14.83 -9.16 13.46
CA PRO A 127 -13.95 -9.66 14.51
C PRO A 127 -12.60 -8.92 14.53
N GLU A 128 -12.09 -8.54 13.37
CA GLU A 128 -10.86 -7.76 13.23
C GLU A 128 -10.99 -6.36 13.84
N GLY A 129 -12.10 -5.69 13.57
CA GLY A 129 -12.39 -4.34 14.11
C GLY A 129 -12.60 -4.36 15.62
N GLN A 130 -13.34 -5.34 16.15
CA GLN A 130 -13.51 -5.55 17.59
C GLN A 130 -12.18 -5.82 18.29
N LEU A 131 -11.35 -6.68 17.70
CA LEU A 131 -10.03 -6.99 18.22
C LEU A 131 -9.14 -5.75 18.30
N LEU A 132 -9.06 -4.99 17.20
CA LEU A 132 -8.21 -3.80 17.14
C LEU A 132 -8.63 -2.76 18.18
N LYS A 133 -9.93 -2.55 18.34
CA LYS A 133 -10.47 -1.64 19.39
C LYS A 133 -10.12 -2.13 20.79
N ARG A 134 -10.35 -3.42 21.07
CA ARG A 134 -10.04 -4.02 22.38
C ARG A 134 -8.56 -3.90 22.72
N LEU A 135 -7.67 -4.27 21.81
CA LEU A 135 -6.23 -4.14 22.03
C LEU A 135 -5.81 -2.70 22.25
N ASN A 136 -6.33 -1.75 21.47
CA ASN A 136 -6.04 -0.32 21.70
C ASN A 136 -6.41 0.14 23.10
N ASP A 137 -7.56 -0.30 23.62
CA ASP A 137 -8.02 0.06 24.97
C ASP A 137 -7.19 -0.61 26.08
N GLU A 138 -6.85 -1.89 25.91
CA GLU A 138 -6.02 -2.66 26.85
C GLU A 138 -4.59 -2.13 26.91
N ILE A 139 -3.99 -1.82 25.76
CA ILE A 139 -2.64 -1.28 25.62
C ILE A 139 -2.57 0.15 26.17
N ARG A 140 -3.64 0.94 26.00
CA ARG A 140 -3.65 2.40 26.27
C ARG A 140 -2.64 3.10 25.40
N THR A 141 -2.77 2.93 24.09
CA THR A 141 -1.82 3.34 23.08
C THR A 141 -1.44 4.83 23.16
N ASP A 142 -0.15 5.11 23.30
CA ASP A 142 0.40 6.47 23.20
C ASP A 142 0.66 6.86 21.74
N PHE A 143 1.26 5.94 20.97
CA PHE A 143 1.56 6.11 19.56
C PHE A 143 1.02 4.93 18.74
N GLY A 144 0.29 5.23 17.67
CA GLY A 144 -0.27 4.25 16.75
C GLY A 144 0.37 4.32 15.36
N PHE A 145 0.66 3.16 14.77
CA PHE A 145 1.10 3.05 13.38
C PHE A 145 0.09 2.22 12.59
N ASN A 146 -0.59 2.88 11.67
CA ASN A 146 -1.51 2.26 10.72
C ASN A 146 -0.78 2.01 9.41
N LEU A 147 -0.50 0.74 9.10
CA LEU A 147 0.40 0.37 8.02
C LEU A 147 -0.37 -0.17 6.82
N HIS A 148 -0.27 0.55 5.71
CA HIS A 148 -1.01 0.33 4.47
C HIS A 148 -0.13 0.31 3.22
N ASP A 149 -0.74 -0.08 2.12
CA ASP A 149 -0.22 0.09 0.77
C ASP A 149 -1.21 0.88 -0.09
N GLN A 150 -0.69 1.70 -0.99
CA GLN A 150 -1.47 2.40 -2.01
C GLN A 150 -1.07 1.99 -3.43
N GLY A 151 -1.87 2.39 -4.40
CA GLY A 151 -1.62 2.12 -5.83
C GLY A 151 -0.31 2.74 -6.32
N ALA A 152 0.45 1.97 -7.11
CA ALA A 152 1.76 2.37 -7.64
C ALA A 152 1.72 3.57 -8.60
N GLY A 153 0.55 3.85 -9.21
CA GLY A 153 0.40 4.94 -10.18
C GLY A 153 0.18 6.34 -9.58
N VAL A 154 0.15 6.47 -8.24
CA VAL A 154 -0.05 7.76 -7.57
C VAL A 154 1.19 8.64 -7.71
N ARG A 155 1.00 9.93 -7.95
CA ARG A 155 2.08 10.91 -8.14
C ARG A 155 2.25 11.81 -6.93
N VAL A 156 3.46 12.35 -6.75
CA VAL A 156 3.74 13.39 -5.75
C VAL A 156 3.24 14.73 -6.31
N GLY A 157 2.18 15.26 -5.72
CA GLY A 157 1.56 16.51 -6.16
C GLY A 157 1.16 16.48 -7.63
N ARG A 158 1.65 17.47 -8.37
CA ARG A 158 1.50 17.57 -9.83
C ARG A 158 2.72 17.09 -10.61
N SER A 159 3.72 16.54 -9.93
CA SER A 159 4.94 16.07 -10.58
C SER A 159 4.74 14.74 -11.31
N ASN A 160 5.73 14.35 -12.13
CA ASN A 160 5.77 13.03 -12.77
C ASN A 160 6.43 11.96 -11.87
N ARG A 161 6.78 12.30 -10.61
CA ARG A 161 7.39 11.37 -9.67
C ARG A 161 6.32 10.49 -9.04
N GLY A 162 6.49 9.17 -9.10
CA GLY A 162 5.63 8.22 -8.39
C GLY A 162 5.80 8.35 -6.87
N VAL A 163 4.75 8.12 -6.11
CA VAL A 163 4.85 8.08 -4.65
C VAL A 163 5.38 6.71 -4.22
N ALA A 164 6.52 6.71 -3.54
CA ALA A 164 7.07 5.53 -2.87
C ALA A 164 6.46 5.34 -1.49
N ILE A 165 6.36 6.42 -0.72
CA ILE A 165 5.77 6.46 0.61
C ILE A 165 4.84 7.66 0.70
N ALA A 166 3.61 7.44 1.17
CA ALA A 166 2.77 8.55 1.62
C ALA A 166 2.49 8.43 3.12
N LEU A 167 2.51 9.56 3.81
CA LEU A 167 2.30 9.63 5.26
C LEU A 167 1.01 10.39 5.56
N LEU A 168 0.34 9.99 6.64
CA LEU A 168 -0.80 10.72 7.16
C LEU A 168 -0.72 10.78 8.69
N THR A 169 -0.94 11.97 9.25
CA THR A 169 -1.31 12.14 10.65
C THR A 169 -2.81 12.44 10.69
N PRO A 170 -3.65 11.41 10.93
CA PRO A 170 -5.09 11.52 10.77
C PRO A 170 -5.70 12.66 11.61
N ALA A 171 -6.71 13.32 11.04
CA ALA A 171 -7.52 14.24 11.81
C ALA A 171 -8.38 13.45 12.82
N PHE A 172 -8.68 14.06 13.96
CA PHE A 172 -9.56 13.51 14.97
C PHE A 172 -10.94 14.21 15.00
N ASN A 173 -11.13 15.20 14.14
CA ASN A 173 -12.40 15.95 13.98
C ASN A 173 -12.50 16.60 12.58
N GLN A 174 -13.70 17.09 12.25
CA GLN A 174 -13.99 17.75 10.97
C GLN A 174 -13.20 19.04 10.75
N ALA A 175 -12.84 19.76 11.81
CA ALA A 175 -12.07 20.99 11.73
C ALA A 175 -10.59 20.73 11.42
N ARG A 176 -10.15 19.45 11.49
CA ARG A 176 -8.77 19.04 11.31
C ARG A 176 -7.80 19.73 12.27
N ASP A 177 -8.26 19.96 13.50
CA ASP A 177 -7.45 20.61 14.53
C ASP A 177 -6.14 19.86 14.79
N VAL A 178 -5.13 20.62 15.21
CA VAL A 178 -3.82 20.10 15.61
C VAL A 178 -3.64 20.32 17.11
N ASP A 179 -4.05 19.32 17.89
CA ASP A 179 -3.80 19.27 19.33
C ASP A 179 -2.38 18.76 19.65
N ALA A 180 -2.04 18.66 20.92
CA ALA A 180 -0.72 18.15 21.34
C ALA A 180 -0.43 16.73 20.86
N LYS A 181 -1.45 15.88 20.73
CA LYS A 181 -1.28 14.48 20.27
C LYS A 181 -1.03 14.41 18.77
N ARG A 182 -1.82 15.13 17.97
CA ARG A 182 -1.61 15.21 16.52
C ARG A 182 -0.27 15.88 16.20
N ARG A 183 0.13 16.89 16.98
CA ARG A 183 1.47 17.50 16.84
C ARG A 183 2.59 16.48 17.07
N ARG A 184 2.48 15.63 18.10
CA ARG A 184 3.45 14.54 18.32
C ARG A 184 3.47 13.56 17.14
N ALA A 185 2.29 13.22 16.59
CA ALA A 185 2.21 12.38 15.38
C ALA A 185 2.94 13.04 14.19
N MET A 186 2.76 14.36 13.98
CA MET A 186 3.48 15.10 12.93
C MET A 186 5.00 15.11 13.15
N GLN A 187 5.46 15.20 14.40
CA GLN A 187 6.89 15.09 14.73
C GLN A 187 7.43 13.69 14.41
N VAL A 188 6.68 12.62 14.74
CA VAL A 188 7.06 11.24 14.37
C VAL A 188 7.02 11.05 12.84
N ALA A 189 6.04 11.63 12.16
CA ALA A 189 6.00 11.63 10.70
C ALA A 189 7.22 12.35 10.09
N SER A 190 7.70 13.42 10.72
CA SER A 190 8.94 14.10 10.31
C SER A 190 10.18 13.23 10.51
N VAL A 191 10.25 12.42 11.58
CA VAL A 191 11.30 11.40 11.75
C VAL A 191 11.26 10.39 10.59
N LEU A 192 10.07 9.91 10.22
CA LEU A 192 9.88 9.01 9.08
C LEU A 192 10.39 9.63 7.78
N VAL A 193 10.01 10.89 7.51
CA VAL A 193 10.48 11.62 6.31
C VAL A 193 12.00 11.66 6.27
N GLU A 194 12.65 12.12 7.34
CA GLU A 194 14.11 12.29 7.37
C GLU A 194 14.84 10.95 7.27
N SER A 195 14.33 9.88 7.91
CA SER A 195 14.95 8.56 7.87
C SER A 195 14.77 7.83 6.52
N MET A 196 13.65 8.04 5.84
CA MET A 196 13.35 7.42 4.54
C MET A 196 13.88 8.22 3.35
N ARG A 197 14.06 9.55 3.50
CA ARG A 197 14.52 10.44 2.41
C ARG A 197 15.80 9.97 1.71
N PRO A 198 16.85 9.45 2.39
CA PRO A 198 18.04 8.93 1.71
C PRO A 198 17.75 7.74 0.77
N LEU A 199 16.65 7.03 0.97
CA LEU A 199 16.25 5.86 0.19
C LEU A 199 15.33 6.24 -0.98
N VAL A 200 14.38 7.13 -0.73
CA VAL A 200 13.32 7.45 -1.72
C VAL A 200 13.24 8.93 -2.06
N THR A 201 14.20 9.74 -1.62
CA THR A 201 14.41 11.18 -1.92
C THR A 201 13.08 11.97 -2.03
N ASP A 202 12.73 12.41 -3.24
CA ASP A 202 11.55 13.25 -3.52
C ASP A 202 10.27 12.45 -3.82
N HIS A 203 10.22 11.16 -3.43
CA HIS A 203 9.12 10.25 -3.65
C HIS A 203 8.27 10.03 -2.39
N ILE A 204 8.37 10.98 -1.43
CA ILE A 204 7.53 10.98 -0.22
C ILE A 204 6.45 12.05 -0.39
N ALA A 205 5.20 11.67 -0.11
CA ALA A 205 4.04 12.56 -0.14
C ALA A 205 3.27 12.52 1.18
N LYS A 206 2.30 13.40 1.37
CA LYS A 206 1.29 13.26 2.41
C LYS A 206 -0.06 12.88 1.84
N TYR A 207 -0.79 12.07 2.58
CA TYR A 207 -2.15 11.67 2.25
C TYR A 207 -3.15 12.76 2.67
N ASP A 208 -4.36 12.77 2.06
CA ASP A 208 -5.44 13.67 2.46
C ASP A 208 -5.87 13.39 3.92
N ASP A 209 -5.92 14.43 4.74
CA ASP A 209 -6.28 14.37 6.15
C ASP A 209 -7.76 14.69 6.43
N THR A 210 -8.62 14.57 5.43
CA THR A 210 -10.08 14.71 5.63
C THR A 210 -10.57 13.67 6.63
N PHE A 211 -11.17 14.15 7.75
CA PHE A 211 -11.62 13.29 8.84
C PHE A 211 -12.64 12.25 8.38
N ASN A 212 -12.31 10.99 8.58
CA ASN A 212 -13.17 9.86 8.26
C ASN A 212 -13.49 9.04 9.51
N PRO A 213 -14.65 9.26 10.17
CA PRO A 213 -14.99 8.55 11.41
C PRO A 213 -15.27 7.05 11.23
N ARG A 214 -15.18 6.52 10.02
CA ARG A 214 -15.26 5.08 9.74
C ARG A 214 -13.89 4.41 9.73
N ALA A 215 -12.80 5.20 9.65
CA ALA A 215 -11.44 4.70 9.57
C ALA A 215 -10.79 4.58 10.94
N PHE A 216 -10.03 3.50 11.16
CA PHE A 216 -9.37 3.25 12.45
C PHE A 216 -8.25 4.23 12.74
N GLY A 217 -7.51 4.70 11.73
CA GLY A 217 -6.48 5.72 11.94
C GLY A 217 -7.03 6.97 12.60
N ASP A 218 -8.17 7.46 12.11
CA ASP A 218 -8.86 8.64 12.63
C ASP A 218 -9.43 8.40 14.03
N LEU A 219 -10.12 7.25 14.24
CA LEU A 219 -10.75 6.97 15.52
C LEU A 219 -9.73 6.65 16.62
N ILE A 220 -8.64 5.96 16.33
CA ILE A 220 -7.56 5.72 17.29
C ILE A 220 -6.94 7.06 17.72
N GLY A 221 -6.77 8.00 16.79
CA GLY A 221 -6.39 9.38 17.09
C GLY A 221 -7.42 10.07 18.01
N MET A 222 -8.71 9.95 17.69
CA MET A 222 -9.79 10.50 18.51
C MET A 222 -9.85 9.82 19.89
N TRP A 223 -9.55 8.53 20.01
CA TRP A 223 -9.48 7.80 21.28
C TRP A 223 -8.25 8.14 22.11
N GLY A 224 -7.28 8.86 21.56
CA GLY A 224 -6.24 9.46 22.36
C GLY A 224 -4.80 9.18 21.96
N ALA A 225 -4.54 8.34 20.97
CA ALA A 225 -3.20 8.06 20.49
C ALA A 225 -2.68 9.14 19.54
N SER A 226 -1.34 9.27 19.46
CA SER A 226 -0.65 10.01 18.41
C SER A 226 -0.46 9.06 17.22
N THR A 227 -1.34 9.13 16.20
CA THR A 227 -1.40 8.13 15.13
C THR A 227 -0.70 8.62 13.87
N VAL A 228 0.13 7.76 13.28
CA VAL A 228 0.72 7.95 11.94
C VAL A 228 0.29 6.79 11.05
N LEU A 229 -0.11 7.11 9.82
CA LEU A 229 -0.36 6.13 8.79
C LEU A 229 0.78 6.16 7.78
N ILE A 230 1.21 4.99 7.30
CA ILE A 230 2.20 4.82 6.25
C ILE A 230 1.54 4.05 5.10
N GLU A 231 1.55 4.64 3.91
CA GLU A 231 1.10 4.03 2.66
C GLU A 231 2.31 3.73 1.78
N SER A 232 2.58 2.47 1.51
CA SER A 232 3.63 2.07 0.58
C SER A 232 3.09 2.05 -0.85
N GLY A 233 3.62 2.92 -1.70
CA GLY A 233 3.19 3.09 -3.10
C GLY A 233 3.91 2.14 -4.06
N GLY A 234 4.56 2.72 -5.07
CA GLY A 234 5.35 2.00 -6.07
C GLY A 234 6.80 2.50 -6.13
N TRP A 235 7.70 1.62 -6.56
CA TRP A 235 9.09 1.95 -6.87
C TRP A 235 9.50 1.28 -8.17
N ALA A 236 10.36 1.94 -8.94
CA ALA A 236 10.83 1.40 -10.22
C ALA A 236 11.57 0.06 -10.00
N ASP A 237 11.30 -0.90 -10.85
CA ASP A 237 11.91 -2.24 -10.83
C ASP A 237 11.74 -3.02 -9.51
N ASP A 238 10.72 -2.65 -8.70
CA ASP A 238 10.40 -3.30 -7.42
C ASP A 238 8.96 -3.88 -7.41
N PRO A 239 8.62 -4.82 -8.31
CA PRO A 239 7.26 -5.36 -8.41
C PRO A 239 6.83 -6.11 -7.16
N GLN A 240 7.77 -6.65 -6.40
CA GLN A 240 7.53 -7.38 -5.15
C GLN A 240 7.69 -6.51 -3.90
N LYS A 241 7.83 -5.17 -4.09
CA LYS A 241 7.96 -4.18 -3.01
C LYS A 241 9.09 -4.47 -1.99
N GLN A 242 10.15 -5.16 -2.41
CA GLN A 242 11.27 -5.50 -1.51
C GLN A 242 12.11 -4.28 -1.14
N TYR A 243 12.24 -3.31 -2.05
CA TYR A 243 12.88 -2.02 -1.75
C TYR A 243 12.02 -1.19 -0.79
N LEU A 244 10.70 -1.17 -1.00
CA LEU A 244 9.78 -0.51 -0.10
C LEU A 244 9.68 -1.22 1.27
N ARG A 245 9.79 -2.56 1.33
CA ARG A 245 9.96 -3.33 2.56
C ARG A 245 11.17 -2.83 3.37
N LYS A 246 12.34 -2.67 2.71
CA LYS A 246 13.53 -2.09 3.34
C LYS A 246 13.28 -0.66 3.80
N THR A 247 12.58 0.14 3.03
CA THR A 247 12.27 1.54 3.37
C THR A 247 11.38 1.61 4.62
N ASN A 248 10.35 0.76 4.71
CA ASN A 248 9.51 0.64 5.91
C ASN A 248 10.32 0.16 7.13
N PHE A 249 11.19 -0.83 6.96
CA PHE A 249 12.07 -1.31 8.03
C PHE A 249 12.89 -0.16 8.62
N VAL A 250 13.56 0.63 7.78
CA VAL A 250 14.37 1.78 8.23
C VAL A 250 13.51 2.84 8.91
N GLY A 251 12.40 3.22 8.28
CA GLY A 251 11.52 4.26 8.81
C GLY A 251 10.89 3.88 10.15
N ILE A 252 10.30 2.69 10.23
CA ILE A 252 9.63 2.22 11.44
C ILE A 252 10.64 2.08 12.60
N LEU A 253 11.80 1.47 12.38
CA LEU A 253 12.83 1.37 13.45
C LEU A 253 13.32 2.74 13.89
N SER A 254 13.54 3.69 13.00
CA SER A 254 13.94 5.05 13.35
C SER A 254 12.87 5.78 14.16
N ALA A 255 11.59 5.60 13.79
CA ALA A 255 10.48 6.17 14.54
C ALA A 255 10.33 5.54 15.93
N LEU A 256 10.50 4.21 16.06
CA LEU A 256 10.48 3.52 17.35
C LEU A 256 11.60 3.98 18.27
N ASP A 257 12.82 4.17 17.77
CA ASP A 257 13.95 4.71 18.55
C ASP A 257 13.68 6.15 19.00
N ALA A 258 13.18 6.99 18.08
CA ALA A 258 12.85 8.37 18.41
C ALA A 258 11.72 8.49 19.44
N ILE A 259 10.73 7.61 19.40
CA ILE A 259 9.66 7.53 20.40
C ILE A 259 10.22 7.03 21.73
N ALA A 260 10.98 5.95 21.73
CA ALA A 260 11.53 5.36 22.93
C ALA A 260 12.48 6.30 23.70
N THR A 261 13.24 7.11 22.97
CA THR A 261 14.17 8.11 23.55
C THR A 261 13.52 9.49 23.80
N GLY A 262 12.31 9.72 23.27
CA GLY A 262 11.68 11.03 23.29
C GLY A 262 12.26 12.02 22.30
N SER A 263 13.25 11.64 21.49
CA SER A 263 13.96 12.54 20.56
C SER A 263 13.08 13.05 19.41
N TYR A 264 11.94 12.40 19.12
CA TYR A 264 10.95 12.90 18.16
C TYR A 264 10.52 14.36 18.47
N ALA A 265 10.53 14.75 19.74
CA ALA A 265 10.10 16.09 20.17
C ALA A 265 11.00 17.22 19.63
N ALA A 266 12.24 16.92 19.22
CA ALA A 266 13.14 17.87 18.60
C ALA A 266 12.91 18.05 17.09
N TYR A 267 12.07 17.22 16.45
CA TYR A 267 11.79 17.32 15.03
C TYR A 267 10.72 18.40 14.75
N ASP A 268 10.97 19.19 13.71
CA ASP A 268 10.01 20.19 13.24
C ASP A 268 8.83 19.49 12.53
N PRO A 269 7.58 19.65 13.04
CA PRO A 269 6.40 19.15 12.35
C PRO A 269 6.23 19.71 10.92
N GLY A 270 6.86 20.87 10.63
CA GLY A 270 6.86 21.49 9.31
C GLY A 270 7.52 20.63 8.22
N ILE A 271 8.42 19.71 8.59
CA ILE A 271 9.03 18.76 7.64
C ILE A 271 7.95 17.86 7.02
N TYR A 272 7.06 17.31 7.84
CA TYR A 272 5.90 16.55 7.37
C TYR A 272 4.85 17.45 6.70
N ASP A 273 4.52 18.57 7.31
CA ASP A 273 3.45 19.44 6.81
C ASP A 273 3.80 20.08 5.47
N GLY A 274 5.07 20.29 5.19
CA GLY A 274 5.59 20.81 3.93
C GLY A 274 5.62 19.80 2.77
N LEU A 275 5.25 18.53 3.00
CA LEU A 275 5.17 17.55 1.92
C LEU A 275 4.04 17.90 0.93
N GLU A 276 4.28 17.64 -0.34
CA GLU A 276 3.20 17.64 -1.35
C GLU A 276 2.17 16.54 -1.04
N PHE A 277 0.91 16.82 -1.33
CA PHE A 277 -0.13 15.79 -1.24
C PHE A 277 0.04 14.70 -2.29
N ASN A 278 -0.52 13.52 -2.03
CA ASN A 278 -0.82 12.56 -3.08
C ASN A 278 -1.56 13.25 -4.22
N GLY A 279 -1.00 13.14 -5.42
CA GLY A 279 -1.61 13.67 -6.63
C GLY A 279 -2.56 12.67 -7.30
N ARG A 280 -2.86 12.93 -8.56
CA ARG A 280 -3.67 12.01 -9.38
C ARG A 280 -2.96 10.67 -9.60
N ARG A 281 -3.72 9.60 -9.76
CA ARG A 281 -3.21 8.38 -10.38
C ARG A 281 -3.06 8.64 -11.87
N VAL A 282 -1.89 8.34 -12.41
CA VAL A 282 -1.62 8.36 -13.84
C VAL A 282 -1.92 6.97 -14.40
N PRO A 283 -2.65 6.86 -15.53
CA PRO A 283 -2.87 5.58 -16.21
C PRO A 283 -1.58 4.83 -16.52
N ASP A 284 -1.65 3.52 -16.64
CA ASP A 284 -0.45 2.69 -16.74
C ASP A 284 0.14 2.70 -18.16
N LEU A 285 -0.72 2.64 -19.21
CA LEU A 285 -0.26 2.62 -20.59
C LEU A 285 -1.23 3.38 -21.50
N LEU A 286 -0.68 4.23 -22.35
CA LEU A 286 -1.37 4.90 -23.44
C LEU A 286 -0.84 4.36 -24.79
N VAL A 287 -1.73 3.84 -25.63
CA VAL A 287 -1.42 3.42 -27.00
C VAL A 287 -1.98 4.45 -27.94
N VAL A 288 -1.12 5.19 -28.67
CA VAL A 288 -1.52 6.36 -29.49
C VAL A 288 -1.35 6.14 -30.98
N GLY A 289 -2.19 6.82 -31.76
CA GLY A 289 -2.07 6.96 -33.22
C GLY A 289 -2.48 5.71 -34.01
N GLY A 290 -3.12 4.74 -33.35
CA GLY A 290 -3.56 3.51 -34.01
C GLY A 290 -4.82 3.66 -34.82
N THR A 291 -5.00 2.79 -35.83
CA THR A 291 -6.26 2.63 -36.55
C THR A 291 -7.01 1.42 -36.00
N LEU A 292 -8.09 1.64 -35.29
CA LEU A 292 -8.92 0.59 -34.73
C LEU A 292 -9.64 -0.17 -35.84
N ALA A 293 -9.44 -1.50 -35.89
CA ALA A 293 -10.03 -2.38 -36.88
C ALA A 293 -10.86 -3.48 -36.18
N VAL A 294 -12.14 -3.20 -36.01
CA VAL A 294 -13.13 -4.11 -35.46
C VAL A 294 -13.87 -4.82 -36.57
N PRO A 295 -14.05 -6.14 -36.58
CA PRO A 295 -14.76 -6.88 -37.61
C PRO A 295 -16.18 -6.32 -37.84
N GLY A 296 -16.53 -6.02 -39.12
CA GLY A 296 -17.85 -5.53 -39.50
C GLY A 296 -18.12 -4.05 -39.25
N ILE A 297 -17.13 -3.31 -38.72
CA ILE A 297 -17.22 -1.86 -38.47
C ILE A 297 -16.16 -1.13 -39.30
N PRO A 298 -16.45 0.04 -39.88
CA PRO A 298 -15.43 0.83 -40.56
C PRO A 298 -14.28 1.19 -39.64
N THR A 299 -13.05 1.11 -40.14
CA THR A 299 -11.87 1.50 -39.39
C THR A 299 -11.87 2.97 -39.03
N LEU A 300 -11.39 3.32 -37.86
CA LEU A 300 -11.24 4.70 -37.40
C LEU A 300 -9.95 4.87 -36.59
N GLN A 301 -9.43 6.09 -36.54
CA GLN A 301 -8.31 6.39 -35.66
C GLN A 301 -8.80 6.48 -34.21
N ALA A 302 -8.10 5.79 -33.33
CA ALA A 302 -8.37 5.83 -31.89
C ALA A 302 -7.11 5.50 -31.08
N ASP A 303 -7.00 6.16 -29.96
CA ASP A 303 -6.06 5.81 -28.90
C ASP A 303 -6.72 4.86 -27.92
N LEU A 304 -5.93 4.05 -27.22
CA LEU A 304 -6.40 3.18 -26.14
C LEU A 304 -5.69 3.53 -24.85
N LEU A 305 -6.45 3.61 -23.77
CA LEU A 305 -5.93 3.75 -22.42
C LEU A 305 -6.08 2.43 -21.67
N VAL A 306 -4.97 1.93 -21.12
CA VAL A 306 -4.93 0.64 -20.42
C VAL A 306 -4.44 0.86 -19.00
N ASN A 307 -5.16 0.28 -18.04
CA ASN A 307 -4.68 0.11 -16.67
C ASN A 307 -4.48 -1.38 -16.37
N TYR A 308 -3.52 -1.68 -15.52
CA TYR A 308 -3.29 -3.02 -15.00
C TYR A 308 -3.95 -3.18 -13.63
N ASP A 309 -4.56 -4.33 -13.37
CA ASP A 309 -5.04 -4.70 -12.03
C ASP A 309 -3.86 -4.81 -11.07
N GLU A 310 -2.74 -5.36 -11.58
CA GLU A 310 -1.45 -5.43 -10.89
C GLU A 310 -0.42 -4.54 -11.60
N PRO A 311 -0.38 -3.22 -11.34
CA PRO A 311 0.44 -2.27 -12.10
C PRO A 311 1.94 -2.56 -12.06
N LEU A 312 2.45 -3.03 -10.92
CA LEU A 312 3.88 -3.34 -10.75
C LEU A 312 4.30 -4.59 -11.54
N LEU A 313 3.40 -5.56 -11.66
CA LEU A 313 3.60 -6.78 -12.46
C LEU A 313 3.17 -6.59 -13.93
N ARG A 314 2.49 -5.47 -14.23
CA ARG A 314 1.86 -5.21 -15.53
C ARG A 314 0.96 -6.35 -15.97
N ALA A 315 0.11 -6.83 -15.07
CA ALA A 315 -0.80 -7.95 -15.30
C ALA A 315 -2.26 -7.53 -15.11
N GLY A 316 -3.18 -8.30 -15.69
CA GLY A 316 -4.62 -8.01 -15.64
C GLY A 316 -4.98 -6.70 -16.36
N GLY A 317 -4.41 -6.47 -17.55
CA GLY A 317 -4.66 -5.26 -18.32
C GLY A 317 -6.13 -5.13 -18.74
N VAL A 318 -6.70 -3.95 -18.49
CA VAL A 318 -8.07 -3.57 -18.83
C VAL A 318 -8.03 -2.29 -19.64
N ILE A 319 -8.77 -2.24 -20.75
CA ILE A 319 -9.00 -1.02 -21.53
C ILE A 319 -9.92 -0.13 -20.70
N THR A 320 -9.45 1.07 -20.33
CA THR A 320 -10.22 1.98 -19.49
C THR A 320 -10.86 3.11 -20.28
N ASP A 321 -10.32 3.42 -21.45
CA ASP A 321 -10.89 4.40 -22.36
C ASP A 321 -10.44 4.16 -23.81
N ILE A 322 -11.23 4.63 -24.78
CA ILE A 322 -10.99 4.48 -26.22
C ILE A 322 -11.43 5.78 -26.90
N GLY A 323 -10.56 6.35 -27.76
CA GLY A 323 -10.92 7.53 -28.55
C GLY A 323 -9.76 8.50 -28.66
N ASP A 324 -10.05 9.80 -28.52
CA ASP A 324 -9.04 10.87 -28.52
C ASP A 324 -8.47 11.06 -27.10
N MET A 325 -7.20 10.69 -26.93
CA MET A 325 -6.47 10.85 -25.66
C MET A 325 -5.51 12.05 -25.71
N GLY A 326 -5.78 13.04 -26.53
CA GLY A 326 -4.95 14.25 -26.62
C GLY A 326 -4.76 14.92 -25.26
N GLY A 327 -3.49 15.03 -24.83
CA GLY A 327 -3.12 15.61 -23.54
C GLY A 327 -3.26 14.69 -22.32
N VAL A 328 -3.63 13.42 -22.51
CA VAL A 328 -3.58 12.40 -21.44
C VAL A 328 -2.13 11.98 -21.25
N GLU A 329 -1.66 12.02 -20.00
CA GLU A 329 -0.36 11.47 -19.60
C GLU A 329 -0.56 10.06 -19.05
N ALA A 330 0.32 9.13 -19.42
CA ALA A 330 0.39 7.78 -18.88
C ALA A 330 1.80 7.49 -18.34
N GLN A 331 1.95 6.39 -17.59
CA GLN A 331 3.28 5.95 -17.13
C GLN A 331 4.16 5.54 -18.31
N ASP A 332 3.56 4.79 -19.25
CA ASP A 332 4.17 4.41 -20.53
C ASP A 332 3.30 4.85 -21.70
N THR A 333 3.95 5.16 -22.81
CA THR A 333 3.26 5.46 -24.08
C THR A 333 3.82 4.60 -25.20
N LEU A 334 2.96 3.92 -25.95
CA LEU A 334 3.30 3.18 -27.14
C LEU A 334 2.71 3.88 -28.37
N ASP A 335 3.57 4.47 -29.19
CA ASP A 335 3.17 5.04 -30.48
C ASP A 335 3.04 3.93 -31.53
N VAL A 336 1.86 3.80 -32.10
CA VAL A 336 1.48 2.82 -33.12
C VAL A 336 0.94 3.50 -34.37
N THR A 337 1.37 4.72 -34.61
CA THR A 337 0.97 5.49 -35.80
C THR A 337 1.23 4.71 -37.09
N GLY A 338 0.21 4.62 -37.94
CA GLY A 338 0.26 3.86 -39.19
C GLY A 338 0.03 2.35 -39.05
N LEU A 339 -0.25 1.86 -37.86
CA LEU A 339 -0.57 0.47 -37.58
C LEU A 339 -2.04 0.31 -37.16
N TYR A 340 -2.52 -0.92 -37.23
CA TYR A 340 -3.89 -1.28 -36.90
C TYR A 340 -3.96 -1.89 -35.50
N LEU A 341 -4.93 -1.47 -34.71
CA LEU A 341 -5.32 -2.07 -33.44
C LEU A 341 -6.45 -3.08 -33.71
N VAL A 342 -6.13 -4.36 -33.63
CA VAL A 342 -7.07 -5.44 -33.94
C VAL A 342 -7.42 -6.21 -32.69
N PRO A 343 -8.68 -6.16 -32.22
CA PRO A 343 -9.09 -6.88 -31.02
C PRO A 343 -8.96 -8.39 -31.18
N LEU A 344 -8.56 -9.06 -30.10
CA LEU A 344 -8.56 -10.53 -30.02
C LEU A 344 -9.89 -11.04 -29.42
N PRO A 345 -10.24 -12.33 -29.66
CA PRO A 345 -11.39 -12.94 -29.01
C PRO A 345 -11.32 -12.73 -27.48
N GLY A 346 -12.44 -12.32 -26.89
CA GLY A 346 -12.55 -12.00 -25.45
C GLY A 346 -12.29 -10.54 -25.09
N ALA A 347 -11.82 -9.72 -26.04
CA ALA A 347 -11.80 -8.25 -25.89
C ALA A 347 -13.06 -7.60 -26.52
N LEU A 348 -13.84 -8.37 -27.27
CA LEU A 348 -15.08 -7.88 -27.86
C LEU A 348 -16.25 -8.18 -26.92
N ASP A 349 -17.17 -7.25 -26.82
CA ASP A 349 -18.45 -7.46 -26.16
C ASP A 349 -19.35 -8.42 -26.97
N GLY A 350 -20.51 -8.80 -26.41
CA GLY A 350 -21.47 -9.68 -27.06
C GLY A 350 -22.11 -9.10 -28.35
N ARG A 351 -21.80 -7.82 -28.69
CA ARG A 351 -22.24 -7.13 -29.91
C ARG A 351 -21.11 -6.91 -30.91
N GLY A 352 -19.90 -7.37 -30.59
CA GLY A 352 -18.71 -7.26 -31.42
C GLY A 352 -17.97 -5.94 -31.33
N GLY A 353 -18.28 -5.10 -30.34
CA GLY A 353 -17.55 -3.87 -30.00
C GLY A 353 -16.46 -4.07 -28.99
N ILE A 354 -15.57 -3.09 -28.82
CA ILE A 354 -14.68 -2.97 -27.68
C ILE A 354 -15.32 -2.00 -26.71
N ASP A 355 -15.41 -2.41 -25.43
CA ASP A 355 -15.91 -1.56 -24.36
C ASP A 355 -14.80 -1.12 -23.40
N ALA A 356 -14.96 0.05 -22.79
CA ALA A 356 -14.26 0.38 -21.58
C ALA A 356 -14.62 -0.64 -20.47
N GLY A 357 -13.60 -1.22 -19.83
CA GLY A 357 -13.74 -2.34 -18.92
C GLY A 357 -13.42 -3.71 -19.56
N ALA A 358 -13.26 -3.79 -20.88
CA ALA A 358 -12.84 -5.03 -21.54
C ALA A 358 -11.37 -5.37 -21.24
N PRO A 359 -11.01 -6.66 -21.18
CA PRO A 359 -9.61 -7.06 -21.08
C PRO A 359 -8.78 -6.46 -22.22
N ALA A 360 -7.59 -5.97 -21.94
CA ALA A 360 -6.65 -5.44 -22.95
C ALA A 360 -6.04 -6.60 -23.76
N ARG A 361 -6.83 -7.13 -24.70
CA ARG A 361 -6.49 -8.24 -25.58
C ARG A 361 -6.63 -7.79 -27.03
N PHE A 362 -5.53 -7.41 -27.66
CA PHE A 362 -5.47 -6.96 -29.04
C PHE A 362 -4.08 -7.16 -29.63
N VAL A 363 -3.99 -7.11 -30.94
CA VAL A 363 -2.71 -7.04 -31.64
C VAL A 363 -2.57 -5.68 -32.31
N VAL A 364 -1.32 -5.22 -32.41
CA VAL A 364 -0.91 -4.10 -33.27
C VAL A 364 -0.29 -4.69 -34.51
N ALA A 365 -0.89 -4.44 -35.68
CA ALA A 365 -0.51 -5.09 -36.91
C ALA A 365 -0.35 -4.11 -38.07
N GLU A 366 0.31 -4.52 -39.15
CA GLU A 366 0.47 -3.75 -40.37
C GLU A 366 -0.78 -3.81 -41.30
N ASP A 367 -1.72 -4.68 -40.99
CA ASP A 367 -2.92 -4.87 -41.74
C ASP A 367 -4.18 -4.99 -40.84
N PRO A 368 -5.37 -4.62 -41.33
CA PRO A 368 -6.59 -4.62 -40.53
C PRO A 368 -7.14 -6.01 -40.20
N GLN A 369 -6.57 -7.09 -40.73
CA GLN A 369 -6.91 -8.47 -40.40
C GLN A 369 -6.04 -9.02 -39.24
N GLY A 370 -4.99 -8.29 -38.88
CA GLY A 370 -4.08 -8.71 -37.78
C GLY A 370 -3.15 -9.87 -38.18
N LEU A 371 -2.83 -10.01 -39.47
CA LEU A 371 -1.99 -11.12 -39.96
C LEU A 371 -0.48 -10.85 -39.80
N ARG A 372 -0.08 -9.57 -39.89
CA ARG A 372 1.30 -9.13 -39.75
C ARG A 372 1.47 -8.37 -38.44
N VAL A 373 1.58 -9.14 -37.36
CA VAL A 373 1.63 -8.60 -36.00
C VAL A 373 2.99 -7.97 -35.71
N ARG A 374 2.98 -6.83 -35.03
CA ARG A 374 4.15 -6.14 -34.49
C ARG A 374 4.22 -6.26 -32.99
N PHE A 375 3.05 -6.13 -32.32
CA PHE A 375 2.93 -6.29 -30.89
C PHE A 375 1.65 -7.06 -30.57
N ARG A 376 1.72 -7.87 -29.51
CA ARG A 376 0.57 -8.58 -28.96
C ARG A 376 0.34 -8.15 -27.52
N PHE A 377 -0.89 -7.85 -27.20
CA PHE A 377 -1.39 -7.63 -25.84
C PHE A 377 -2.32 -8.79 -25.48
N ASP A 378 -2.07 -9.42 -24.35
CA ASP A 378 -2.92 -10.48 -23.78
C ASP A 378 -3.04 -10.28 -22.27
N GLY A 379 -3.52 -9.11 -21.86
CA GLY A 379 -3.65 -8.69 -20.46
C GLY A 379 -2.32 -8.35 -19.78
N GLY A 380 -1.20 -8.39 -20.47
CA GLY A 380 0.12 -8.02 -19.98
C GLY A 380 0.76 -6.88 -20.79
N PRO A 381 2.05 -6.58 -20.56
CA PRO A 381 2.77 -5.59 -21.36
C PRO A 381 2.86 -6.02 -22.83
N PRO A 382 3.00 -5.04 -23.74
CA PRO A 382 3.13 -5.36 -25.17
C PRO A 382 4.33 -6.26 -25.42
N LYS A 383 4.10 -7.41 -26.05
CA LYS A 383 5.15 -8.31 -26.51
C LYS A 383 5.37 -8.07 -27.99
N ARG A 384 6.60 -7.82 -28.39
CA ARG A 384 6.99 -7.71 -29.80
C ARG A 384 6.98 -9.10 -30.44
N GLU A 385 6.34 -9.25 -31.60
CA GLU A 385 6.34 -10.47 -32.42
C GLU A 385 7.22 -10.34 -33.64
#